data_d8f48f71c8473bbe47ff73cc0fa8e9e9
#
_entry.id   d8f48f71c8473bbe47ff73cc0fa8e9e9
#
_cell.length_a   1.000
_cell.length_b   1.000
_cell.length_c   1.000
_cell.angle_alpha   90.00
_cell.angle_beta   90.00
_cell.angle_gamma   90.00
#
_symmetry.space_group_name_H-M   'P 1'
#
loop_
_entity.id
_entity.type
_entity.pdbx_description
1 polymer ?
#
loop_
_entity_poly.entity_id
_entity_poly.type
_entity_poly.pdbx_seq_one_letter_code
_entity_poly.pdbx_strand_id
1 'polypeptide(L)'
;MHHLLLRAQAWWDAQRFDQPEWHLAAWPDQKVRHIQLHVAKALGKVVAALEGGVGAAAGIDPMARVRDEVLPDVAIYRSQLINTLREGGVPTASRFRPHARVPSRSAADPLFRVAMSLSQASAQLAAYIEPREHGAMSPVSSIQEAIQDLHDSAEALATYFTVDLASAHQARLEALLGAPLPASLIERGREDH
;
A
#
# COMPACT_ATOMS: atom_id res chain seq x y z
N MET A 1 -7.63 -15.39 1.85
CA MET A 1 -6.30 -14.78 2.02
C MET A 1 -6.37 -13.28 2.33
N HIS A 2 -7.12 -12.44 1.59
CA HIS A 2 -7.19 -10.99 1.86
C HIS A 2 -7.66 -10.60 3.26
N HIS A 3 -8.62 -11.31 3.85
CA HIS A 3 -9.14 -10.99 5.19
C HIS A 3 -8.10 -11.15 6.29
N LEU A 4 -7.23 -12.16 6.20
CA LEU A 4 -6.16 -12.39 7.16
C LEU A 4 -5.17 -11.23 7.18
N LEU A 5 -4.72 -10.80 6.01
CA LEU A 5 -3.77 -9.68 5.88
C LEU A 5 -4.36 -8.37 6.38
N LEU A 6 -5.65 -8.09 6.10
CA LEU A 6 -6.34 -6.91 6.62
C LEU A 6 -6.44 -6.92 8.14
N ARG A 7 -6.68 -8.08 8.76
CA ARG A 7 -6.74 -8.22 10.23
C ARG A 7 -5.35 -8.07 10.86
N ALA A 8 -4.35 -8.71 10.28
CA ALA A 8 -2.97 -8.58 10.74
C ALA A 8 -2.50 -7.12 10.64
N GLN A 9 -2.87 -6.44 9.55
CA GLN A 9 -2.58 -5.02 9.37
C GLN A 9 -3.32 -4.15 10.39
N ALA A 10 -4.62 -4.38 10.63
CA ALA A 10 -5.39 -3.63 11.63
C ALA A 10 -4.81 -3.82 13.04
N TRP A 11 -4.43 -5.04 13.39
CA TRP A 11 -3.76 -5.32 14.66
C TRP A 11 -2.43 -4.58 14.76
N TRP A 12 -1.61 -4.62 13.71
CA TRP A 12 -0.33 -3.92 13.66
C TRP A 12 -0.51 -2.39 13.76
N ASP A 13 -1.46 -1.84 13.03
CA ASP A 13 -1.80 -0.42 13.06
C ASP A 13 -2.17 0.02 14.49
N ALA A 14 -3.01 -0.76 15.20
CA ALA A 14 -3.38 -0.49 16.57
C ALA A 14 -2.17 -0.47 17.51
N GLN A 15 -1.21 -1.39 17.34
CA GLN A 15 0.01 -1.40 18.15
C GLN A 15 0.94 -0.20 17.87
N ARG A 16 0.96 0.27 16.63
CA ARG A 16 1.92 1.28 16.18
C ARG A 16 1.39 2.70 16.29
N PHE A 17 0.09 2.88 16.05
CA PHE A 17 -0.57 4.18 15.97
C PHE A 17 -1.52 4.45 17.13
N ASP A 18 -1.63 3.55 18.10
CA ASP A 18 -2.38 3.76 19.34
C ASP A 18 -1.58 4.67 20.33
N GLN A 19 -1.01 5.72 19.78
CA GLN A 19 -0.29 6.77 20.51
C GLN A 19 -1.22 7.97 20.67
N PRO A 20 -1.24 8.62 21.84
CA PRO A 20 -2.13 9.76 22.08
C PRO A 20 -2.03 10.90 21.04
N GLU A 21 -0.84 11.10 20.48
CA GLU A 21 -0.60 12.11 19.45
C GLU A 21 -1.28 11.81 18.10
N TRP A 22 -1.69 10.57 17.86
CA TRP A 22 -2.40 10.15 16.66
C TRP A 22 -3.92 10.12 16.84
N HIS A 23 -4.43 10.25 18.06
CA HIS A 23 -5.87 10.28 18.38
C HIS A 23 -6.53 11.67 18.22
N LEU A 24 -5.92 12.55 17.43
CA LEU A 24 -6.50 13.86 17.13
C LEU A 24 -7.71 13.73 16.21
N ALA A 25 -8.61 14.71 16.26
CA ALA A 25 -9.83 14.75 15.43
C ALA A 25 -9.57 14.65 13.92
N ALA A 26 -8.35 14.91 13.47
CA ALA A 26 -7.89 14.76 12.08
C ALA A 26 -7.27 13.39 11.77
N TRP A 27 -7.46 12.40 12.62
CA TRP A 27 -6.80 11.10 12.53
C TRP A 27 -6.88 10.41 11.15
N PRO A 28 -8.06 10.23 10.52
CA PRO A 28 -8.11 9.56 9.21
C PRO A 28 -7.29 10.29 8.15
N ASP A 29 -7.33 11.61 8.16
CA ASP A 29 -6.64 12.44 7.16
C ASP A 29 -5.13 12.41 7.36
N GLN A 30 -4.66 12.46 8.61
CA GLN A 30 -3.24 12.32 8.92
C GLN A 30 -2.69 10.95 8.51
N LYS A 31 -3.45 9.87 8.73
CA LYS A 31 -3.07 8.51 8.32
C LYS A 31 -2.97 8.43 6.79
N VAL A 32 -3.94 8.97 6.07
CA VAL A 32 -3.91 9.00 4.61
C VAL A 32 -2.74 9.82 4.09
N ARG A 33 -2.45 10.97 4.70
CA ARG A 33 -1.28 11.80 4.38
C ARG A 33 0.04 11.07 4.62
N HIS A 34 0.16 10.36 5.74
CA HIS A 34 1.32 9.54 6.06
C HIS A 34 1.53 8.47 4.99
N ILE A 35 0.46 7.77 4.59
CA ILE A 35 0.50 6.77 3.54
C ILE A 35 0.91 7.39 2.20
N GLN A 36 0.39 8.57 1.84
CA GLN A 36 0.78 9.29 0.62
C GLN A 36 2.29 9.53 0.56
N LEU A 37 2.91 9.99 1.66
CA LEU A 37 4.35 10.20 1.72
C LEU A 37 5.14 8.90 1.53
N HIS A 38 4.63 7.80 2.06
CA HIS A 38 5.26 6.50 1.88
C HIS A 38 5.11 5.96 0.45
N VAL A 39 3.97 6.18 -0.20
CA VAL A 39 3.76 5.86 -1.63
C VAL A 39 4.74 6.67 -2.50
N ALA A 40 4.95 7.96 -2.21
CA ALA A 40 5.93 8.77 -2.91
C ALA A 40 7.38 8.25 -2.72
N LYS A 41 7.73 7.78 -1.51
CA LYS A 41 9.02 7.14 -1.25
C LYS A 41 9.16 5.81 -2.03
N ALA A 42 8.11 5.00 -2.09
CA ALA A 42 8.09 3.76 -2.86
C ALA A 42 8.31 4.04 -4.36
N LEU A 43 7.61 5.05 -4.91
CA LEU A 43 7.83 5.54 -6.27
C LEU A 43 9.29 5.90 -6.52
N GLY A 44 9.91 6.68 -5.63
CA GLY A 44 11.32 7.06 -5.74
C GLY A 44 12.27 5.86 -5.82
N LYS A 45 12.00 4.80 -5.04
CA LYS A 45 12.79 3.54 -5.10
C LYS A 45 12.62 2.82 -6.44
N VAL A 46 11.40 2.78 -7.00
CA VAL A 46 11.14 2.17 -8.32
C VAL A 46 11.82 2.96 -9.42
N VAL A 47 11.75 4.29 -9.38
CA VAL A 47 12.45 5.16 -10.36
C VAL A 47 13.96 4.95 -10.29
N ALA A 48 14.56 4.90 -9.09
CA ALA A 48 15.98 4.61 -8.93
C ALA A 48 16.38 3.24 -9.52
N ALA A 49 15.52 2.24 -9.41
CA ALA A 49 15.76 0.94 -10.04
C ALA A 49 15.69 1.00 -11.58
N LEU A 50 14.74 1.77 -12.13
CA LEU A 50 14.63 2.01 -13.57
C LEU A 50 15.84 2.75 -14.15
N GLU A 51 16.43 3.67 -13.37
CA GLU A 51 17.63 4.41 -13.75
C GLU A 51 18.92 3.59 -13.59
N GLY A 52 18.81 2.29 -13.32
CA GLY A 52 19.97 1.41 -13.12
C GLY A 52 20.76 1.72 -11.85
N GLY A 53 20.12 2.34 -10.85
CA GLY A 53 20.75 2.66 -9.58
C GLY A 53 21.69 3.87 -9.62
N VAL A 54 21.58 4.71 -10.62
CA VAL A 54 22.33 5.99 -10.68
C VAL A 54 21.98 6.80 -9.42
N GLY A 55 22.96 7.01 -8.54
CA GLY A 55 22.76 7.68 -7.25
C GLY A 55 22.36 6.78 -6.08
N ALA A 56 22.27 5.46 -6.28
CA ALA A 56 22.12 4.53 -5.16
C ALA A 56 23.35 4.56 -4.26
N ALA A 57 23.16 4.52 -2.94
CA ALA A 57 24.27 4.37 -2.01
C ALA A 57 25.08 3.10 -2.36
N ALA A 58 26.41 3.20 -2.35
CA ALA A 58 27.29 2.11 -2.74
C ALA A 58 26.94 0.82 -1.96
N GLY A 59 26.68 -0.26 -2.69
CA GLY A 59 26.44 -1.58 -2.12
C GLY A 59 24.97 -1.98 -1.96
N ILE A 60 23.99 -1.16 -2.32
CA ILE A 60 22.56 -1.54 -2.30
C ILE A 60 22.10 -1.82 -3.72
N ASP A 61 21.65 -3.07 -3.99
CA ASP A 61 20.99 -3.42 -5.23
C ASP A 61 19.56 -2.79 -5.29
N PRO A 62 19.32 -1.84 -6.22
CA PRO A 62 18.01 -1.18 -6.33
C PRO A 62 16.87 -2.15 -6.62
N MET A 63 17.13 -3.23 -7.38
CA MET A 63 16.13 -4.25 -7.70
C MET A 63 15.77 -5.09 -6.48
N ALA A 64 16.76 -5.51 -5.69
CA ALA A 64 16.51 -6.18 -4.42
C ALA A 64 15.69 -5.28 -3.49
N ARG A 65 15.98 -3.98 -3.46
CA ARG A 65 15.22 -3.02 -2.67
C ARG A 65 13.76 -2.88 -3.12
N VAL A 66 13.49 -2.91 -4.42
CA VAL A 66 12.12 -2.93 -4.94
C VAL A 66 11.40 -4.22 -4.52
N ARG A 67 12.06 -5.37 -4.63
CA ARG A 67 11.50 -6.66 -4.24
C ARG A 67 11.23 -6.75 -2.75
N ASP A 68 12.20 -6.39 -1.91
CA ASP A 68 12.20 -6.72 -0.48
C ASP A 68 11.56 -5.62 0.39
N GLU A 69 11.48 -4.38 -0.12
CA GLU A 69 10.86 -3.27 0.60
C GLU A 69 9.61 -2.74 -0.12
N VAL A 70 9.69 -2.36 -1.42
CA VAL A 70 8.58 -1.67 -2.09
C VAL A 70 7.38 -2.58 -2.27
N LEU A 71 7.59 -3.80 -2.76
CA LEU A 71 6.51 -4.75 -2.99
C LEU A 71 5.65 -4.97 -1.73
N PRO A 72 6.23 -5.40 -0.58
CA PRO A 72 5.43 -5.62 0.62
C PRO A 72 4.90 -4.31 1.23
N ASP A 73 5.65 -3.20 1.16
CA ASP A 73 5.21 -1.91 1.68
C ASP A 73 3.97 -1.40 0.94
N VAL A 74 3.88 -1.55 -0.39
CA VAL A 74 2.71 -1.18 -1.19
C VAL A 74 1.47 -2.00 -0.79
N ALA A 75 1.63 -3.29 -0.51
CA ALA A 75 0.55 -4.13 0.00
C ALA A 75 0.08 -3.69 1.41
N ILE A 76 1.02 -3.27 2.26
CA ILE A 76 0.73 -2.70 3.57
C ILE A 76 -0.08 -1.41 3.43
N TYR A 77 0.35 -0.45 2.61
CA TYR A 77 -0.35 0.83 2.43
C TYR A 77 -1.76 0.65 1.89
N ARG A 78 -1.96 -0.27 0.94
CA ARG A 78 -3.28 -0.66 0.47
C ARG A 78 -4.16 -1.15 1.62
N SER A 79 -3.66 -2.06 2.44
CA SER A 79 -4.40 -2.65 3.55
C SER A 79 -4.74 -1.60 4.62
N GLN A 80 -3.82 -0.69 4.92
CA GLN A 80 -4.03 0.44 5.82
C GLN A 80 -5.14 1.37 5.32
N LEU A 81 -5.16 1.72 4.03
CA LEU A 81 -6.22 2.55 3.44
C LEU A 81 -7.60 1.88 3.53
N ILE A 82 -7.68 0.57 3.25
CA ILE A 82 -8.93 -0.19 3.39
C ILE A 82 -9.44 -0.14 4.83
N ASN A 83 -8.56 -0.38 5.81
CA ASN A 83 -8.93 -0.34 7.22
C ASN A 83 -9.37 1.08 7.64
N THR A 84 -8.65 2.12 7.19
CA THR A 84 -8.99 3.54 7.47
C THR A 84 -10.37 3.90 6.94
N LEU A 85 -10.74 3.45 5.73
CA LEU A 85 -12.08 3.68 5.19
C LEU A 85 -13.16 2.95 6.00
N ARG A 86 -12.89 1.71 6.43
CA ARG A 86 -13.83 0.94 7.26
C ARG A 86 -14.05 1.59 8.62
N GLU A 87 -13.00 2.05 9.27
CA GLU A 87 -13.05 2.81 10.52
C GLU A 87 -13.86 4.10 10.38
N GLY A 88 -13.72 4.78 9.24
CA GLY A 88 -14.50 5.98 8.88
C GLY A 88 -15.94 5.72 8.44
N GLY A 89 -16.42 4.46 8.47
CA GLY A 89 -17.77 4.10 8.04
C GLY A 89 -17.98 4.22 6.52
N VAL A 90 -16.92 4.37 5.74
CA VAL A 90 -16.99 4.45 4.29
C VAL A 90 -17.11 3.05 3.71
N PRO A 91 -18.15 2.76 2.90
CA PRO A 91 -18.27 1.45 2.26
C PRO A 91 -17.04 1.18 1.37
N THR A 92 -16.24 0.22 1.77
CA THR A 92 -15.25 -0.35 0.85
C THR A 92 -16.03 -1.18 -0.15
N ALA A 93 -16.03 -0.75 -1.42
CA ALA A 93 -16.70 -1.51 -2.46
C ALA A 93 -16.19 -2.97 -2.41
N SER A 94 -17.09 -3.91 -2.10
CA SER A 94 -16.79 -5.34 -1.97
C SER A 94 -16.40 -5.99 -3.32
N ARG A 95 -16.41 -5.20 -4.39
CA ARG A 95 -15.98 -5.59 -5.73
C ARG A 95 -15.02 -4.52 -6.23
N PHE A 96 -13.73 -4.68 -5.93
CA PHE A 96 -12.70 -4.11 -6.77
C PHE A 96 -12.96 -4.66 -8.18
N ARG A 97 -13.59 -3.84 -9.03
CA ARG A 97 -13.64 -4.17 -10.44
C ARG A 97 -12.20 -4.05 -10.92
N PRO A 98 -11.61 -5.12 -11.46
CA PRO A 98 -10.43 -4.91 -12.26
C PRO A 98 -10.87 -3.88 -13.31
N HIS A 99 -10.39 -2.66 -13.17
CA HIS A 99 -10.50 -1.75 -14.29
C HIS A 99 -9.79 -2.49 -15.41
N ALA A 100 -10.57 -2.90 -16.42
CA ALA A 100 -10.01 -3.35 -17.66
C ALA A 100 -9.31 -2.12 -18.27
N ARG A 101 -8.21 -1.69 -17.63
CA ARG A 101 -7.24 -0.84 -18.30
C ARG A 101 -6.85 -1.67 -19.49
N VAL A 102 -7.36 -1.25 -20.65
CA VAL A 102 -6.97 -1.78 -21.94
C VAL A 102 -5.46 -1.95 -21.84
N PRO A 103 -4.94 -3.19 -21.94
CA PRO A 103 -3.51 -3.37 -21.89
C PRO A 103 -2.99 -2.51 -23.03
N SER A 104 -2.36 -1.39 -22.69
CA SER A 104 -1.61 -0.64 -23.66
C SER A 104 -0.67 -1.65 -24.29
N ARG A 105 -0.82 -1.94 -25.57
CA ARG A 105 0.04 -2.85 -26.34
C ARG A 105 1.48 -2.34 -26.43
N SER A 106 1.78 -1.25 -25.75
CA SER A 106 3.12 -0.76 -25.52
C SER A 106 3.89 -1.79 -24.70
N ALA A 107 5.02 -2.22 -25.23
CA ALA A 107 6.02 -3.06 -24.55
C ALA A 107 6.73 -2.30 -23.41
N ALA A 108 6.01 -1.47 -22.67
CA ALA A 108 6.56 -0.72 -21.54
C ALA A 108 7.00 -1.69 -20.45
N ASP A 109 8.21 -1.47 -19.96
CA ASP A 109 8.78 -2.16 -18.82
C ASP A 109 7.76 -2.28 -17.68
N PRO A 110 7.55 -3.47 -17.09
CA PRO A 110 6.65 -3.66 -15.94
C PRO A 110 6.91 -2.70 -14.80
N LEU A 111 8.17 -2.38 -14.50
CA LEU A 111 8.54 -1.42 -13.46
C LEU A 111 8.13 0.01 -13.82
N PHE A 112 8.21 0.39 -15.09
CA PHE A 112 7.71 1.70 -15.53
C PHE A 112 6.19 1.82 -15.31
N ARG A 113 5.43 0.76 -15.59
CA ARG A 113 3.99 0.73 -15.33
C ARG A 113 3.69 0.86 -13.83
N VAL A 114 4.46 0.17 -12.99
CA VAL A 114 4.36 0.30 -11.53
C VAL A 114 4.67 1.74 -11.08
N ALA A 115 5.72 2.36 -11.61
CA ALA A 115 6.04 3.76 -11.30
C ALA A 115 4.89 4.70 -11.67
N MET A 116 4.28 4.52 -12.83
CA MET A 116 3.12 5.32 -13.26
C MET A 116 1.91 5.09 -12.35
N SER A 117 1.62 3.84 -11.95
CA SER A 117 0.51 3.50 -11.05
C SER A 117 0.72 4.09 -9.65
N LEU A 118 1.94 4.00 -9.09
CA LEU A 118 2.28 4.62 -7.81
C LEU A 118 2.19 6.15 -7.86
N SER A 119 2.59 6.77 -8.99
CA SER A 119 2.42 8.22 -9.20
C SER A 119 0.94 8.60 -9.19
N GLN A 120 0.09 7.84 -9.86
CA GLN A 120 -1.36 8.05 -9.88
C GLN A 120 -1.97 7.88 -8.48
N ALA A 121 -1.61 6.80 -7.77
CA ALA A 121 -2.07 6.58 -6.39
C ALA A 121 -1.69 7.75 -5.48
N SER A 122 -0.45 8.25 -5.57
CA SER A 122 -0.01 9.41 -4.80
C SER A 122 -0.82 10.67 -5.12
N ALA A 123 -1.10 10.93 -6.40
CA ALA A 123 -1.93 12.07 -6.82
C ALA A 123 -3.38 11.96 -6.34
N GLN A 124 -3.96 10.76 -6.37
CA GLN A 124 -5.32 10.50 -5.90
C GLN A 124 -5.44 10.65 -4.37
N LEU A 125 -4.41 10.23 -3.62
CA LEU A 125 -4.35 10.46 -2.18
C LEU A 125 -4.23 11.96 -1.87
N ALA A 126 -3.44 12.72 -2.65
CA ALA A 126 -3.38 14.17 -2.52
C ALA A 126 -4.75 14.82 -2.80
N ALA A 127 -5.42 14.42 -3.88
CA ALA A 127 -6.76 14.91 -4.24
C ALA A 127 -7.82 14.59 -3.18
N TYR A 128 -7.63 13.53 -2.39
CA TYR A 128 -8.48 13.23 -1.24
C TYR A 128 -8.17 14.13 -0.04
N ILE A 129 -6.90 14.43 0.22
CA ILE A 129 -6.46 15.17 1.43
C ILE A 129 -6.66 16.67 1.27
N GLU A 130 -6.27 17.25 0.13
CA GLU A 130 -6.20 18.69 -0.09
C GLU A 130 -7.53 19.42 0.19
N PRO A 131 -8.70 18.99 -0.30
CA PRO A 131 -9.96 19.65 0.02
C PRO A 131 -10.27 19.63 1.52
N ARG A 132 -9.92 18.55 2.22
CA ARG A 132 -10.20 18.39 3.66
C ARG A 132 -9.36 19.32 4.51
N GLU A 133 -8.13 19.62 4.11
CA GLU A 133 -7.28 20.62 4.77
C GLU A 133 -7.90 22.03 4.70
N HIS A 134 -8.75 22.27 3.72
CA HIS A 134 -9.49 23.52 3.54
C HIS A 134 -10.95 23.46 4.02
N GLY A 135 -11.31 22.40 4.78
CA GLY A 135 -12.66 22.22 5.32
C GLY A 135 -13.71 21.83 4.28
N ALA A 136 -13.28 21.40 3.08
CA ALA A 136 -14.16 20.93 2.03
C ALA A 136 -14.30 19.40 2.03
N MET A 137 -15.35 18.90 1.38
CA MET A 137 -15.54 17.44 1.22
C MET A 137 -14.65 16.90 0.11
N SER A 138 -14.07 15.73 0.36
CA SER A 138 -13.23 15.02 -0.61
C SER A 138 -14.03 13.97 -1.37
N PRO A 139 -13.72 13.73 -2.65
CA PRO A 139 -14.30 12.64 -3.39
C PRO A 139 -13.78 11.30 -2.85
N VAL A 140 -14.68 10.46 -2.35
CA VAL A 140 -14.35 9.10 -1.87
C VAL A 140 -13.78 8.24 -3.01
N SER A 141 -14.16 8.51 -4.25
CA SER A 141 -13.61 7.83 -5.44
C SER A 141 -12.09 7.94 -5.52
N SER A 142 -11.50 9.07 -5.16
CA SER A 142 -10.05 9.26 -5.24
C SER A 142 -9.29 8.27 -4.37
N ILE A 143 -9.73 8.05 -3.12
CA ILE A 143 -9.06 7.06 -2.26
C ILE A 143 -9.35 5.62 -2.70
N GLN A 144 -10.53 5.33 -3.27
CA GLN A 144 -10.84 4.03 -3.84
C GLN A 144 -9.97 3.71 -5.06
N GLU A 145 -9.75 4.69 -5.92
CA GLU A 145 -8.86 4.57 -7.07
C GLU A 145 -7.40 4.37 -6.62
N ALA A 146 -6.94 5.11 -5.61
CA ALA A 146 -5.61 4.92 -5.04
C ALA A 146 -5.42 3.49 -4.49
N ILE A 147 -6.42 2.94 -3.79
CA ILE A 147 -6.41 1.55 -3.30
C ILE A 147 -6.28 0.56 -4.46
N GLN A 148 -6.98 0.80 -5.59
CA GLN A 148 -6.89 -0.05 -6.77
C GLN A 148 -5.50 0.05 -7.43
N ASP A 149 -4.96 1.25 -7.60
CA ASP A 149 -3.62 1.44 -8.17
C ASP A 149 -2.52 0.80 -7.32
N LEU A 150 -2.64 0.85 -5.98
CA LEU A 150 -1.74 0.15 -5.07
C LEU A 150 -1.87 -1.38 -5.18
N HIS A 151 -3.10 -1.89 -5.35
CA HIS A 151 -3.34 -3.31 -5.58
C HIS A 151 -2.66 -3.77 -6.86
N ASP A 152 -2.92 -3.10 -7.97
CA ASP A 152 -2.39 -3.45 -9.28
C ASP A 152 -0.85 -3.36 -9.28
N SER A 153 -0.27 -2.38 -8.57
CA SER A 153 1.18 -2.25 -8.40
C SER A 153 1.79 -3.42 -7.62
N ALA A 154 1.16 -3.82 -6.51
CA ALA A 154 1.64 -4.93 -5.70
C ALA A 154 1.58 -6.26 -6.46
N GLU A 155 0.48 -6.54 -7.16
CA GLU A 155 0.32 -7.75 -7.98
C GLU A 155 1.30 -7.78 -9.17
N ALA A 156 1.53 -6.62 -9.81
CA ALA A 156 2.51 -6.51 -10.90
C ALA A 156 3.94 -6.79 -10.40
N LEU A 157 4.33 -6.25 -9.24
CA LEU A 157 5.63 -6.51 -8.63
C LEU A 157 5.76 -7.96 -8.18
N ALA A 158 4.72 -8.53 -7.56
CA ALA A 158 4.70 -9.92 -7.13
C ALA A 158 4.90 -10.88 -8.32
N THR A 159 4.23 -10.58 -9.43
CA THR A 159 4.38 -11.33 -10.69
C THR A 159 5.79 -11.16 -11.27
N TYR A 160 6.29 -9.93 -11.31
CA TYR A 160 7.61 -9.61 -11.88
C TYR A 160 8.75 -10.32 -11.14
N PHE A 161 8.69 -10.36 -9.81
CA PHE A 161 9.69 -11.00 -8.97
C PHE A 161 9.39 -12.48 -8.66
N THR A 162 8.25 -13.00 -9.09
CA THR A 162 7.80 -14.37 -8.78
C THR A 162 7.73 -14.61 -7.25
N VAL A 163 7.13 -13.66 -6.52
CA VAL A 163 7.01 -13.66 -5.06
C VAL A 163 5.54 -13.83 -4.67
N ASP A 164 5.26 -14.66 -3.65
CA ASP A 164 3.92 -14.71 -3.04
C ASP A 164 3.65 -13.45 -2.22
N LEU A 165 2.68 -12.66 -2.68
CA LEU A 165 2.39 -11.35 -2.08
C LEU A 165 1.96 -11.46 -0.61
N ALA A 166 1.23 -12.51 -0.24
CA ALA A 166 0.77 -12.69 1.13
C ALA A 166 1.94 -12.99 2.08
N SER A 167 2.82 -13.89 1.67
CA SER A 167 4.03 -14.23 2.42
C SER A 167 4.97 -13.02 2.55
N ALA A 168 5.14 -12.23 1.48
CA ALA A 168 5.95 -11.02 1.50
C ALA A 168 5.38 -9.96 2.46
N HIS A 169 4.06 -9.76 2.43
CA HIS A 169 3.36 -8.84 3.35
C HIS A 169 3.53 -9.28 4.80
N GLN A 170 3.28 -10.56 5.10
CA GLN A 170 3.45 -11.10 6.45
C GLN A 170 4.89 -10.94 6.95
N ALA A 171 5.87 -11.38 6.16
CA ALA A 171 7.29 -11.29 6.52
C ALA A 171 7.71 -9.83 6.79
N ARG A 172 7.17 -8.88 6.01
CA ARG A 172 7.43 -7.46 6.21
C ARG A 172 6.84 -6.91 7.50
N LEU A 173 5.60 -7.29 7.85
CA LEU A 173 5.00 -6.92 9.13
C LEU A 173 5.82 -7.48 10.31
N GLU A 174 6.24 -8.73 10.25
CA GLU A 174 7.08 -9.37 11.25
C GLU A 174 8.43 -8.67 11.39
N ALA A 175 9.07 -8.30 10.28
CA ALA A 175 10.31 -7.55 10.27
C ALA A 175 10.15 -6.14 10.90
N LEU A 176 9.04 -5.46 10.64
CA LEU A 176 8.74 -4.15 11.23
C LEU A 176 8.40 -4.24 12.73
N LEU A 177 7.85 -5.37 13.17
CA LEU A 177 7.58 -5.65 14.59
C LEU A 177 8.84 -6.07 15.35
N GLY A 178 9.82 -6.66 14.65
CA GLY A 178 10.94 -7.37 15.27
C GLY A 178 10.52 -8.68 15.96
N ALA A 179 9.31 -9.21 15.64
CA ALA A 179 8.74 -10.41 16.23
C ALA A 179 7.72 -11.06 15.28
N PRO A 180 7.46 -12.39 15.40
CA PRO A 180 6.41 -13.06 14.65
C PRO A 180 5.03 -12.47 14.95
N LEU A 181 4.12 -12.52 13.96
CA LEU A 181 2.72 -12.19 14.17
C LEU A 181 2.08 -13.17 15.16
N PRO A 182 1.16 -12.72 16.03
CA PRO A 182 0.46 -13.62 16.96
C PRO A 182 -0.26 -14.76 16.23
N ALA A 183 -0.07 -15.99 16.68
CA ALA A 183 -0.67 -17.20 16.09
C ALA A 183 -2.20 -17.07 15.98
N SER A 184 -2.86 -16.43 16.96
CA SER A 184 -4.30 -16.17 16.95
C SER A 184 -4.80 -15.32 15.76
N LEU A 185 -3.93 -14.56 15.11
CA LEU A 185 -4.25 -13.84 13.89
C LEU A 185 -4.18 -14.76 12.67
N ILE A 186 -3.29 -15.75 12.70
CA ILE A 186 -3.03 -16.67 11.58
C ILE A 186 -4.05 -17.82 11.58
N GLU A 187 -4.39 -18.39 12.73
CA GLU A 187 -5.27 -19.56 12.86
C GLU A 187 -6.72 -19.28 12.51
N ARG A 188 -7.28 -18.13 12.93
CA ARG A 188 -8.68 -17.77 12.62
C ARG A 188 -8.97 -17.53 11.14
N GLY A 189 -7.95 -17.40 10.30
CA GLY A 189 -8.11 -17.31 8.84
C GLY A 189 -8.31 -18.66 8.14
N ARG A 190 -8.13 -19.79 8.86
CA ARG A 190 -8.34 -21.15 8.34
C ARG A 190 -9.75 -21.68 8.57
N GLU A 191 -10.50 -21.08 9.52
CA GLU A 191 -11.84 -21.52 9.89
C GLU A 191 -12.94 -20.85 9.03
N ASP A 192 -12.64 -19.79 8.29
CA ASP A 192 -13.57 -19.04 7.45
C ASP A 192 -13.58 -19.51 5.98
N HIS A 193 -13.11 -20.73 5.69
CA HIS A 193 -13.18 -21.43 4.40
C HIS A 193 -13.98 -22.74 4.58
#